data_e14fa89c4d08ee1d3f83a6f738d87f35
#
_entry.id   e14fa89c4d08ee1d3f83a6f738d87f35
#
_cell.length_a   1.000
_cell.length_b   1.000
_cell.length_c   1.000
_cell.angle_alpha   90.00
_cell.angle_beta   90.00
_cell.angle_gamma   90.00
#
_symmetry.space_group_name_H-M   'P 1'
#
loop_
_entity.id
_entity.type
_entity.pdbx_description
1 polymer ?
#
loop_
_entity_poly.entity_id
_entity_poly.type
_entity_poly.pdbx_seq_one_letter_code
_entity_poly.pdbx_strand_id
1 'polypeptide(L)'
;MMRHWRSFILSGILLLAACESYDCTLYNYVGCYGMFFKDATRVSITDTLTVTSGKSGLVLLNRSVNTNWLDIPLSYWQDEDTLVFNIKGADYFLQDTVWITKTNQVHYESPDCPTTLFHTIEAVRSTHEFIKTINIVRSSVNYVQDTNLQIHLLSDAD
;
A
#
# COMPACT_ATOMS: atom_id res chain seq x y z
N MET A 1 20.91 62.62 -2.40
CA MET A 1 19.76 61.84 -1.88
C MET A 1 19.39 60.59 -2.71
N MET A 2 19.63 60.54 -4.02
CA MET A 2 19.24 59.40 -4.88
C MET A 2 20.09 58.12 -4.73
N ARG A 3 21.33 58.22 -4.18
CA ARG A 3 22.27 57.08 -4.08
C ARG A 3 21.90 56.05 -2.99
N HIS A 4 21.27 56.47 -1.91
CA HIS A 4 20.83 55.60 -0.83
C HIS A 4 19.51 54.90 -1.13
N TRP A 5 18.65 55.50 -1.96
CA TRP A 5 17.39 54.85 -2.36
C TRP A 5 17.62 53.59 -3.21
N ARG A 6 18.62 53.61 -4.09
CA ARG A 6 18.97 52.41 -4.92
C ARG A 6 19.47 51.27 -4.07
N SER A 7 20.19 51.53 -2.98
CA SER A 7 20.65 50.50 -2.05
C SER A 7 19.50 49.86 -1.24
N PHE A 8 18.48 50.63 -0.86
CA PHE A 8 17.30 50.12 -0.18
C PHE A 8 16.43 49.26 -1.09
N ILE A 9 16.28 49.60 -2.35
CA ILE A 9 15.52 48.81 -3.33
C ILE A 9 16.24 47.47 -3.61
N LEU A 10 17.57 47.50 -3.73
CA LEU A 10 18.35 46.25 -3.95
C LEU A 10 18.30 45.32 -2.75
N SER A 11 18.31 45.84 -1.51
CA SER A 11 18.19 45.06 -0.28
C SER A 11 16.79 44.47 -0.12
N GLY A 12 15.73 45.17 -0.56
CA GLY A 12 14.35 44.69 -0.53
C GLY A 12 14.09 43.53 -1.52
N ILE A 13 14.76 43.53 -2.67
CA ILE A 13 14.62 42.45 -3.68
C ILE A 13 15.28 41.14 -3.23
N LEU A 14 16.38 41.22 -2.47
CA LEU A 14 17.05 40.02 -1.94
C LEU A 14 16.21 39.29 -0.89
N LEU A 15 15.28 39.94 -0.20
CA LEU A 15 14.41 39.31 0.81
C LEU A 15 13.24 38.55 0.21
N LEU A 16 12.94 38.73 -1.07
CA LEU A 16 11.85 38.04 -1.77
C LEU A 16 12.29 36.70 -2.41
N ALA A 17 13.58 36.40 -2.42
CA ALA A 17 14.12 35.15 -3.01
C ALA A 17 14.18 33.98 -2.03
N ALA A 18 13.67 34.12 -0.80
CA ALA A 18 13.69 33.08 0.22
C ALA A 18 12.36 32.29 0.30
N CYS A 19 11.65 32.12 -0.81
CA CYS A 19 10.59 31.14 -0.88
C CYS A 19 11.22 29.85 -1.41
N GLU A 20 11.87 29.08 -0.55
CA GLU A 20 12.13 27.68 -0.83
C GLU A 20 10.77 26.97 -0.84
N SER A 21 10.24 26.70 -2.03
CA SER A 21 9.16 25.76 -2.18
C SER A 21 9.73 24.40 -1.79
N TYR A 22 9.41 23.92 -0.61
CA TYR A 22 9.70 22.55 -0.21
C TYR A 22 8.89 21.64 -1.13
N ASP A 23 9.58 21.02 -2.06
CA ASP A 23 8.96 20.08 -2.98
C ASP A 23 8.76 18.76 -2.21
N CYS A 24 7.51 18.49 -1.80
CA CYS A 24 7.11 17.21 -1.20
C CYS A 24 7.09 16.13 -2.29
N THR A 25 8.21 15.95 -2.97
CA THR A 25 8.37 15.09 -4.15
C THR A 25 8.48 13.61 -3.85
N LEU A 26 8.50 13.22 -2.58
CA LEU A 26 8.51 11.82 -2.23
C LEU A 26 7.17 11.20 -2.60
N TYR A 27 7.24 10.08 -3.27
CA TYR A 27 6.11 9.24 -3.64
C TYR A 27 5.48 8.71 -2.34
N ASN A 28 4.54 9.46 -1.77
CA ASN A 28 3.95 9.23 -0.45
C ASN A 28 2.94 8.08 -0.45
N TYR A 29 3.15 7.09 -1.33
CA TYR A 29 2.29 5.92 -1.38
C TYR A 29 2.83 4.84 -0.44
N VAL A 30 1.98 4.39 0.46
CA VAL A 30 2.23 3.29 1.39
C VAL A 30 1.29 2.15 1.08
N GLY A 31 1.83 1.08 0.49
CA GLY A 31 1.09 -0.12 0.12
C GLY A 31 1.61 -1.36 0.82
N CYS A 32 0.73 -2.30 1.11
CA CYS A 32 1.09 -3.64 1.56
C CYS A 32 1.26 -4.54 0.32
N TYR A 33 2.49 -5.02 0.13
CA TYR A 33 2.86 -5.84 -1.03
C TYR A 33 2.76 -7.33 -0.71
N GLY A 34 1.95 -8.04 -1.50
CA GLY A 34 1.78 -9.49 -1.42
C GLY A 34 2.27 -10.19 -2.68
N MET A 35 2.79 -11.40 -2.54
CA MET A 35 3.15 -12.28 -3.66
C MET A 35 2.53 -13.65 -3.49
N PHE A 36 2.12 -14.27 -4.61
CA PHE A 36 1.51 -15.60 -4.61
C PHE A 36 2.55 -16.70 -4.83
N PHE A 37 2.39 -17.76 -4.05
CA PHE A 37 3.23 -18.97 -4.09
C PHE A 37 2.37 -20.21 -4.12
N LYS A 38 2.85 -21.23 -4.83
CA LYS A 38 2.39 -22.63 -4.72
C LYS A 38 3.60 -23.44 -4.26
N ASP A 39 3.52 -24.03 -3.08
CA ASP A 39 4.65 -24.61 -2.37
C ASP A 39 5.81 -23.60 -2.20
N ALA A 40 6.97 -23.87 -2.80
CA ALA A 40 8.12 -22.95 -2.78
C ALA A 40 8.24 -22.07 -4.04
N THR A 41 7.35 -22.22 -5.03
CA THR A 41 7.45 -21.55 -6.33
C THR A 41 6.51 -20.35 -6.38
N ARG A 42 7.03 -19.22 -6.86
CA ARG A 42 6.21 -18.05 -7.15
C ARG A 42 5.32 -18.32 -8.36
N VAL A 43 4.03 -18.04 -8.22
CA VAL A 43 3.02 -18.30 -9.25
C VAL A 43 2.21 -17.05 -9.57
N SER A 44 1.52 -17.09 -10.72
CA SER A 44 0.49 -16.11 -11.07
C SER A 44 -0.87 -16.76 -10.98
N ILE A 45 -1.86 -16.03 -10.45
CA ILE A 45 -3.28 -16.37 -10.59
C ILE A 45 -3.68 -16.04 -12.02
N THR A 46 -3.93 -17.06 -12.84
CA THR A 46 -4.27 -16.93 -14.26
C THR A 46 -5.70 -16.46 -14.48
N ASP A 47 -6.59 -16.84 -13.57
CA ASP A 47 -7.99 -16.43 -13.56
C ASP A 47 -8.20 -14.99 -13.11
N THR A 48 -9.44 -14.53 -13.18
CA THR A 48 -9.80 -13.17 -12.79
C THR A 48 -9.79 -13.01 -11.28
N LEU A 49 -8.82 -12.27 -10.74
CA LEU A 49 -8.73 -11.90 -9.34
C LEU A 49 -9.34 -10.53 -9.10
N THR A 50 -10.23 -10.44 -8.12
CA THR A 50 -10.77 -9.18 -7.59
C THR A 50 -10.55 -9.15 -6.09
N VAL A 51 -10.03 -8.02 -5.57
CA VAL A 51 -9.87 -7.80 -4.13
C VAL A 51 -10.68 -6.60 -3.72
N THR A 52 -11.50 -6.77 -2.68
CA THR A 52 -12.34 -5.69 -2.13
C THR A 52 -12.10 -5.53 -0.64
N SER A 53 -12.30 -4.32 -0.15
CA SER A 53 -12.38 -4.08 1.30
C SER A 53 -13.70 -4.66 1.84
N GLY A 54 -13.59 -5.56 2.81
CA GLY A 54 -14.76 -6.23 3.39
C GLY A 54 -15.69 -5.31 4.17
N LYS A 55 -15.20 -4.17 4.67
CA LYS A 55 -16.03 -3.21 5.41
C LYS A 55 -16.73 -2.18 4.51
N SER A 56 -16.00 -1.64 3.53
CA SER A 56 -16.52 -0.58 2.66
C SER A 56 -17.05 -1.09 1.32
N GLY A 57 -16.70 -2.32 0.92
CA GLY A 57 -16.95 -2.83 -0.43
C GLY A 57 -16.12 -2.15 -1.52
N LEU A 58 -15.16 -1.29 -1.15
CA LEU A 58 -14.28 -0.61 -2.11
C LEU A 58 -13.45 -1.65 -2.87
N VAL A 59 -13.44 -1.57 -4.19
CA VAL A 59 -12.61 -2.41 -5.03
C VAL A 59 -11.17 -1.90 -5.00
N LEU A 60 -10.27 -2.71 -4.47
CA LEU A 60 -8.83 -2.42 -4.34
C LEU A 60 -8.05 -2.97 -5.54
N LEU A 61 -8.42 -4.15 -6.03
CA LEU A 61 -7.93 -4.74 -7.27
C LEU A 61 -9.13 -5.16 -8.12
N ASN A 62 -9.23 -4.67 -9.35
CA ASN A 62 -10.40 -4.91 -10.18
C ASN A 62 -10.08 -5.87 -11.32
N ARG A 63 -10.59 -7.11 -11.23
CA ARG A 63 -10.61 -8.12 -12.29
C ARG A 63 -9.25 -8.30 -12.99
N SER A 64 -8.19 -8.37 -12.22
CA SER A 64 -6.83 -8.59 -12.72
C SER A 64 -6.63 -10.06 -13.12
N VAL A 65 -5.92 -10.31 -14.20
CA VAL A 65 -5.54 -11.64 -14.69
C VAL A 65 -4.03 -11.78 -14.73
N ASN A 66 -3.52 -13.00 -14.66
CA ASN A 66 -2.07 -13.29 -14.58
C ASN A 66 -1.38 -12.52 -13.45
N THR A 67 -2.05 -12.40 -12.31
CA THR A 67 -1.61 -11.62 -11.16
C THR A 67 -0.64 -12.43 -10.31
N ASN A 68 0.60 -11.99 -10.19
CA ASN A 68 1.62 -12.63 -9.36
C ASN A 68 2.01 -11.82 -8.11
N TRP A 69 1.56 -10.59 -8.01
CA TRP A 69 1.79 -9.70 -6.87
C TRP A 69 0.58 -8.80 -6.63
N LEU A 70 0.47 -8.30 -5.42
CA LEU A 70 -0.57 -7.37 -4.97
C LEU A 70 0.08 -6.12 -4.40
N ASP A 71 -0.58 -5.00 -4.60
CA ASP A 71 -0.32 -3.75 -3.92
C ASP A 71 -1.64 -3.25 -3.34
N ILE A 72 -1.78 -3.34 -2.03
CA ILE A 72 -3.05 -3.08 -1.34
C ILE A 72 -2.85 -1.93 -0.34
N PRO A 73 -3.57 -0.82 -0.50
CA PRO A 73 -3.60 0.23 0.51
C PRO A 73 -4.28 -0.29 1.77
N LEU A 74 -3.64 -0.11 2.92
CA LEU A 74 -4.22 -0.42 4.22
C LEU A 74 -5.00 0.80 4.74
N SER A 75 -6.02 0.55 5.56
CA SER A 75 -6.85 1.62 6.13
C SER A 75 -6.07 2.48 7.13
N TYR A 76 -6.38 3.77 7.17
CA TYR A 76 -5.73 4.72 8.08
C TYR A 76 -6.19 4.59 9.55
N TRP A 77 -7.43 4.20 9.77
CA TRP A 77 -8.08 4.36 11.09
C TRP A 77 -8.44 3.04 11.78
N GLN A 78 -8.15 1.91 11.13
CA GLN A 78 -8.53 0.60 11.64
C GLN A 78 -7.29 -0.17 12.07
N ASP A 79 -7.38 -0.91 13.17
CA ASP A 79 -6.33 -1.80 13.64
C ASP A 79 -6.40 -3.17 12.95
N GLU A 80 -7.52 -3.45 12.26
CA GLU A 80 -7.69 -4.65 11.43
C GLU A 80 -8.35 -4.29 10.10
N ASP A 81 -7.69 -4.63 8.99
CA ASP A 81 -8.27 -4.61 7.66
C ASP A 81 -8.86 -5.95 7.30
N THR A 82 -10.05 -5.91 6.71
CA THR A 82 -10.72 -7.10 6.15
C THR A 82 -10.70 -6.97 4.62
N LEU A 83 -10.12 -7.97 3.95
CA LEU A 83 -10.01 -8.04 2.50
C LEU A 83 -10.75 -9.27 2.00
N VAL A 84 -11.56 -9.12 0.96
CA VAL A 84 -12.24 -10.23 0.31
C VAL A 84 -11.59 -10.47 -1.04
N PHE A 85 -11.01 -11.64 -1.19
CA PHE A 85 -10.36 -12.11 -2.40
C PHE A 85 -11.34 -13.00 -3.16
N ASN A 86 -11.61 -12.65 -4.41
CA ASN A 86 -12.49 -13.39 -5.29
C ASN A 86 -11.73 -13.84 -6.53
N ILE A 87 -11.69 -15.15 -6.77
CA ILE A 87 -11.17 -15.75 -8.00
C ILE A 87 -12.37 -16.24 -8.81
N LYS A 88 -12.47 -15.79 -10.06
CA LYS A 88 -13.47 -16.24 -11.00
C LYS A 88 -12.80 -16.92 -12.18
N GLY A 89 -12.94 -18.23 -12.27
CA GLY A 89 -12.61 -19.06 -13.43
C GLY A 89 -13.77 -19.15 -14.41
N ALA A 90 -13.67 -20.05 -15.40
CA ALA A 90 -14.71 -20.29 -16.40
C ALA A 90 -16.00 -20.85 -15.77
N ASP A 91 -15.85 -21.90 -14.91
CA ASP A 91 -16.97 -22.66 -14.35
C ASP A 91 -16.96 -22.70 -12.82
N TYR A 92 -16.12 -21.89 -12.16
CA TYR A 92 -16.01 -21.85 -10.70
C TYR A 92 -15.81 -20.45 -10.16
N PHE A 93 -16.10 -20.30 -8.87
CA PHE A 93 -15.89 -19.08 -8.10
C PHE A 93 -15.37 -19.48 -6.72
N LEU A 94 -14.22 -18.90 -6.34
CA LEU A 94 -13.60 -19.10 -5.02
C LEU A 94 -13.52 -17.77 -4.30
N GLN A 95 -13.72 -17.79 -2.97
CA GLN A 95 -13.67 -16.58 -2.17
C GLN A 95 -12.94 -16.86 -0.85
N ASP A 96 -11.87 -16.11 -0.60
CA ASP A 96 -11.25 -16.04 0.72
C ASP A 96 -11.40 -14.67 1.34
N THR A 97 -11.59 -14.65 2.65
CA THR A 97 -11.51 -13.46 3.46
C THR A 97 -10.19 -13.44 4.20
N VAL A 98 -9.44 -12.36 4.07
CA VAL A 98 -8.15 -12.14 4.73
C VAL A 98 -8.31 -11.01 5.72
N TRP A 99 -7.85 -11.20 6.95
CA TRP A 99 -7.78 -10.18 7.99
C TRP A 99 -6.32 -9.86 8.29
N ILE A 100 -5.98 -8.58 8.27
CA ILE A 100 -4.64 -8.06 8.56
C ILE A 100 -4.74 -7.19 9.81
N THR A 101 -4.24 -7.70 10.93
CA THR A 101 -4.12 -6.94 12.18
C THR A 101 -2.84 -6.12 12.14
N LYS A 102 -2.92 -4.85 12.48
CA LYS A 102 -1.80 -3.91 12.38
C LYS A 102 -1.88 -2.77 13.38
N THR A 103 -0.75 -2.15 13.65
CA THR A 103 -0.65 -0.85 14.29
C THR A 103 -0.39 0.24 13.26
N ASN A 104 -0.87 1.47 13.55
CA ASN A 104 -0.75 2.62 12.66
C ASN A 104 0.17 3.66 13.32
N GLN A 105 1.13 4.19 12.58
CA GLN A 105 2.07 5.21 13.02
C GLN A 105 2.07 6.40 12.08
N VAL A 106 1.78 7.58 12.62
CA VAL A 106 1.87 8.82 11.85
C VAL A 106 3.33 9.11 11.51
N HIS A 107 3.60 9.35 10.25
CA HIS A 107 4.91 9.72 9.73
C HIS A 107 4.89 11.15 9.18
N TYR A 108 5.88 11.95 9.60
CA TYR A 108 6.08 13.32 9.16
C TYR A 108 7.43 13.40 8.45
N GLU A 109 7.45 13.88 7.24
CA GLU A 109 8.70 14.16 6.52
C GLU A 109 9.18 15.59 6.80
N SER A 110 8.26 16.53 6.74
CA SER A 110 8.49 17.95 6.93
C SER A 110 7.20 18.62 7.42
N PRO A 111 7.28 19.76 8.13
CA PRO A 111 6.12 20.53 8.54
C PRO A 111 5.21 20.97 7.38
N ASP A 112 5.77 21.12 6.19
CA ASP A 112 5.06 21.59 4.99
C ASP A 112 4.49 20.45 4.14
N CYS A 113 4.80 19.18 4.48
CA CYS A 113 4.33 18.01 3.75
C CYS A 113 3.12 17.37 4.42
N PRO A 114 2.17 16.80 3.63
CA PRO A 114 1.08 16.01 4.17
C PRO A 114 1.61 14.85 5.02
N THR A 115 0.93 14.58 6.12
CA THR A 115 1.24 13.42 6.96
C THR A 115 0.85 12.13 6.26
N THR A 116 1.67 11.09 6.41
CA THR A 116 1.41 9.75 5.92
C THR A 116 1.31 8.78 7.09
N LEU A 117 0.61 7.67 6.91
CA LEU A 117 0.57 6.59 7.90
C LEU A 117 1.41 5.41 7.43
N PHE A 118 2.38 5.05 8.26
CA PHE A 118 3.06 3.77 8.19
C PHE A 118 2.31 2.74 9.03
N HIS A 119 2.45 1.48 8.66
CA HIS A 119 1.80 0.40 9.41
C HIS A 119 2.82 -0.67 9.80
N THR A 120 2.54 -1.35 10.91
CA THR A 120 3.25 -2.57 11.28
C THR A 120 2.25 -3.72 11.34
N ILE A 121 2.40 -4.70 10.46
CA ILE A 121 1.56 -5.90 10.44
C ILE A 121 1.93 -6.77 11.63
N GLU A 122 0.95 -7.12 12.44
CA GLU A 122 1.11 -7.95 13.66
C GLU A 122 0.67 -9.39 13.40
N ALA A 123 -0.44 -9.57 12.67
CA ALA A 123 -0.98 -10.89 12.35
C ALA A 123 -1.76 -10.86 11.04
N VAL A 124 -1.80 -12.02 10.37
CA VAL A 124 -2.64 -12.24 9.18
C VAL A 124 -3.31 -13.61 9.31
N ARG A 125 -4.59 -13.68 8.95
CA ARG A 125 -5.38 -14.91 8.91
C ARG A 125 -6.29 -14.93 7.68
N SER A 126 -6.73 -16.10 7.24
CA SER A 126 -7.65 -16.27 6.11
C SER A 126 -8.67 -17.37 6.36
N THR A 127 -9.70 -17.45 5.52
CA THR A 127 -10.74 -18.49 5.57
C THR A 127 -10.31 -19.83 4.97
N HIS A 128 -9.20 -19.87 4.23
CA HIS A 128 -8.58 -21.10 3.68
C HIS A 128 -9.41 -21.84 2.61
N GLU A 129 -10.17 -21.14 1.77
CA GLU A 129 -10.87 -21.74 0.63
C GLU A 129 -9.88 -22.08 -0.50
N PHE A 130 -9.01 -21.13 -0.87
CA PHE A 130 -7.93 -21.34 -1.83
C PHE A 130 -6.56 -20.86 -1.29
N ILE A 131 -6.55 -20.05 -0.24
CA ILE A 131 -5.33 -19.63 0.45
C ILE A 131 -4.98 -20.64 1.53
N LYS A 132 -3.83 -21.31 1.40
CA LYS A 132 -3.33 -22.29 2.37
C LYS A 132 -2.79 -21.61 3.63
N THR A 133 -1.93 -20.60 3.45
CA THR A 133 -1.34 -19.84 4.54
C THR A 133 -0.79 -18.51 4.03
N ILE A 134 -0.63 -17.54 4.91
CA ILE A 134 0.00 -16.27 4.62
C ILE A 134 1.14 -16.04 5.60
N ASN A 135 2.35 -15.87 5.09
CA ASN A 135 3.54 -15.58 5.89
C ASN A 135 3.87 -14.10 5.84
N ILE A 136 4.07 -13.48 7.00
CA ILE A 136 4.59 -12.11 7.10
C ILE A 136 6.10 -12.19 6.95
N VAL A 137 6.65 -11.72 5.82
CA VAL A 137 8.10 -11.68 5.58
C VAL A 137 8.71 -10.34 5.94
N ARG A 138 7.88 -9.28 5.90
CA ARG A 138 8.22 -7.95 6.38
C ARG A 138 7.00 -7.29 7.02
N SER A 139 7.07 -7.04 8.31
CA SER A 139 5.95 -6.44 9.06
C SER A 139 5.78 -4.94 8.78
N SER A 140 6.88 -4.22 8.48
CA SER A 140 6.84 -2.78 8.22
C SER A 140 6.28 -2.46 6.84
N VAL A 141 5.19 -1.68 6.78
CA VAL A 141 4.56 -1.15 5.57
C VAL A 141 4.82 0.35 5.55
N ASN A 142 5.66 0.78 4.62
CA ASN A 142 6.15 2.15 4.49
C ASN A 142 6.43 2.45 3.00
N TYR A 143 7.21 3.48 2.68
CA TYR A 143 7.56 3.83 1.30
C TYR A 143 8.41 2.78 0.56
N VAL A 144 8.98 1.81 1.27
CA VAL A 144 9.78 0.76 0.63
C VAL A 144 8.84 -0.26 -0.02
N GLN A 145 8.86 -0.29 -1.33
CA GLN A 145 8.05 -1.19 -2.17
C GLN A 145 8.67 -2.59 -2.21
N ASP A 146 8.62 -3.31 -1.09
CA ASP A 146 9.14 -4.66 -0.97
C ASP A 146 8.07 -5.58 -0.38
N THR A 147 8.17 -6.89 -0.65
CA THR A 147 7.18 -7.88 -0.25
C THR A 147 6.97 -7.90 1.27
N ASN A 148 5.74 -7.68 1.69
CA ASN A 148 5.29 -7.83 3.07
C ASN A 148 4.74 -9.24 3.34
N LEU A 149 3.95 -9.78 2.39
CA LEU A 149 3.21 -11.02 2.55
C LEU A 149 3.57 -12.03 1.47
N GLN A 150 3.81 -13.28 1.86
CA GLN A 150 3.81 -14.43 0.96
C GLN A 150 2.50 -15.18 1.14
N ILE A 151 1.69 -15.22 0.09
CA ILE A 151 0.37 -15.83 0.06
C ILE A 151 0.52 -17.20 -0.63
N HIS A 152 0.48 -18.27 0.16
CA HIS A 152 0.58 -19.62 -0.34
C HIS A 152 -0.81 -20.16 -0.69
N LEU A 153 -0.96 -20.64 -1.93
CA LEU A 153 -2.20 -21.20 -2.44
C LEU A 153 -2.29 -22.70 -2.16
N LEU A 154 -3.51 -23.21 -2.08
CA LEU A 154 -3.76 -24.66 -2.10
C LEU A 154 -3.37 -25.25 -3.46
N SER A 155 -3.00 -26.53 -3.48
CA SER A 155 -2.58 -27.22 -4.71
C SER A 155 -3.71 -27.38 -5.74
N ASP A 156 -4.95 -27.33 -5.30
CA ASP A 156 -6.15 -27.57 -6.12
C ASP A 156 -6.81 -26.26 -6.60
N ALA A 157 -6.18 -25.11 -6.36
CA ALA A 157 -6.70 -23.78 -6.72
C ALA A 157 -6.18 -23.27 -8.10
N ASP A 158 -5.80 -24.18 -9.01
CA ASP A 158 -5.43 -23.87 -10.42
C ASP A 158 -6.59 -24.16 -11.36
#